data_9477534729bcc9e0ebedeb249fac2ec1
#
_entry.id   9477534729bcc9e0ebedeb249fac2ec1
#
_cell.length_a   1.000
_cell.length_b   1.000
_cell.length_c   1.000
_cell.angle_alpha   90.00
_cell.angle_beta   90.00
_cell.angle_gamma   90.00
#
_symmetry.space_group_name_H-M   'P 1'
#
loop_
_entity.id
_entity.type
_entity.pdbx_description
1 polymer ?
#
loop_
_entity_poly.entity_id
_entity_poly.type
_entity_poly.pdbx_seq_one_letter_code
_entity_poly.pdbx_strand_id
1 'polypeptide(L)'
;MKKIDRRKFPRIKICNPISYDSVNQNGIQLDQNMGIALDISQNGILLETAQSIQSKYIYLIFVDLENNLMRIAARVIFSVKNKKGTFKSGINFQGSKEENIRFAKSLIKAYHHQTSDPALINRASV
;
A
#
# COMPACT_ATOMS: atom_id res chain seq x y z
N MET A 1 12.21 -24.52 18.84
CA MET A 1 11.58 -24.92 17.58
C MET A 1 11.51 -23.74 16.62
N LYS A 2 11.91 -23.96 15.40
CA LYS A 2 11.90 -22.90 14.41
C LYS A 2 10.47 -22.52 14.06
N LYS A 3 10.16 -21.23 14.11
CA LYS A 3 8.83 -20.74 13.79
C LYS A 3 8.65 -20.75 12.26
N ILE A 4 7.60 -21.41 11.80
CA ILE A 4 7.29 -21.47 10.37
C ILE A 4 6.47 -20.27 9.99
N ASP A 5 6.88 -19.57 8.95
CA ASP A 5 6.11 -18.46 8.38
C ASP A 5 4.93 -19.07 7.61
N ARG A 6 3.72 -18.78 8.09
CA ARG A 6 2.50 -19.30 7.48
C ARG A 6 1.97 -18.45 6.33
N ARG A 7 2.60 -17.32 6.08
CA ARG A 7 2.19 -16.47 4.98
C ARG A 7 2.51 -17.15 3.66
N LYS A 8 1.56 -17.14 2.75
CA LYS A 8 1.72 -17.78 1.44
C LYS A 8 2.79 -17.09 0.59
N PHE A 9 2.94 -15.77 0.76
CA PHE A 9 3.89 -14.97 0.01
C PHE A 9 4.77 -14.18 0.96
N PRO A 10 6.07 -14.06 0.68
CA PRO A 10 6.95 -13.26 1.52
C PRO A 10 6.57 -11.78 1.47
N ARG A 11 6.79 -11.10 2.58
CA ARG A 11 6.56 -9.67 2.69
C ARG A 11 7.88 -8.92 2.57
N ILE A 12 7.87 -7.86 1.79
CA ILE A 12 9.03 -7.00 1.57
C ILE A 12 8.77 -5.68 2.26
N LYS A 13 9.70 -5.26 3.11
CA LYS A 13 9.57 -3.98 3.80
C LYS A 13 9.86 -2.84 2.85
N ILE A 14 8.97 -1.85 2.86
CA ILE A 14 9.11 -0.64 2.05
C ILE A 14 8.72 0.56 2.93
N CYS A 15 8.82 1.75 2.37
CA CYS A 15 8.30 2.96 3.00
C CYS A 15 7.93 3.89 1.86
N ASN A 16 6.72 3.74 1.35
CA ASN A 16 6.32 4.43 0.13
C ASN A 16 4.95 5.09 0.30
N PRO A 17 4.86 6.41 0.06
CA PRO A 17 3.56 7.06 0.07
C PRO A 17 2.66 6.47 -1.00
N ILE A 18 1.40 6.30 -0.66
CA ILE A 18 0.41 5.76 -1.58
C ILE A 18 -0.94 6.42 -1.29
N SER A 19 -1.69 6.72 -2.35
CA SER A 19 -3.04 7.26 -2.20
C SER A 19 -4.03 6.13 -2.01
N TYR A 20 -5.08 6.41 -1.26
CA TYR A 20 -6.20 5.48 -1.20
C TYR A 20 -7.52 6.26 -1.21
N ASP A 21 -8.51 5.69 -1.90
CA ASP A 21 -9.84 6.25 -1.98
C ASP A 21 -10.81 5.33 -1.27
N SER A 22 -11.61 5.88 -0.36
CA SER A 22 -12.68 5.14 0.28
C SER A 22 -13.82 4.90 -0.70
N VAL A 23 -14.49 3.76 -0.56
CA VAL A 23 -15.57 3.36 -1.46
C VAL A 23 -16.77 2.99 -0.61
N ASN A 24 -17.96 3.51 -0.94
CA ASN A 24 -19.17 3.16 -0.23
C ASN A 24 -19.75 1.83 -0.74
N GLN A 25 -20.89 1.42 -0.17
CA GLN A 25 -21.52 0.14 -0.50
C GLN A 25 -21.92 0.04 -1.98
N ASN A 26 -22.15 1.17 -2.62
CA ASN A 26 -22.55 1.21 -4.03
C ASN A 26 -21.35 1.34 -4.98
N GLY A 27 -20.12 1.24 -4.45
CA GLY A 27 -18.92 1.36 -5.24
C GLY A 27 -18.57 2.79 -5.61
N ILE A 28 -19.24 3.77 -5.00
CA ILE A 28 -18.96 5.19 -5.27
C ILE A 28 -17.78 5.64 -4.43
N GLN A 29 -16.82 6.26 -5.09
CA GLN A 29 -15.63 6.80 -4.48
C GLN A 29 -16.00 8.00 -3.58
N LEU A 30 -15.51 8.00 -2.34
CA LEU A 30 -15.83 9.05 -1.38
C LEU A 30 -14.68 10.04 -1.22
N ASP A 31 -13.66 9.66 -0.47
CA ASP A 31 -12.57 10.56 -0.12
C ASP A 31 -11.26 10.03 -0.65
N GLN A 32 -10.37 10.96 -1.04
CA GLN A 32 -9.00 10.62 -1.40
C GLN A 32 -8.10 10.98 -0.24
N ASN A 33 -7.24 10.03 0.17
CA ASN A 33 -6.35 10.19 1.30
C ASN A 33 -4.96 9.67 0.94
N MET A 34 -3.99 9.99 1.78
CA MET A 34 -2.62 9.51 1.65
C MET A 34 -2.25 8.65 2.84
N GLY A 35 -1.52 7.58 2.58
CA GLY A 35 -0.93 6.74 3.60
C GLY A 35 0.48 6.36 3.22
N ILE A 36 1.12 5.57 4.07
CA ILE A 36 2.46 5.04 3.83
C ILE A 36 2.38 3.51 3.79
N ALA A 37 2.77 2.94 2.67
CA ALA A 37 2.89 1.49 2.56
C ALA A 37 4.18 1.06 3.28
N LEU A 38 4.05 0.20 4.29
CA LEU A 38 5.16 -0.23 5.15
C LEU A 38 5.72 -1.58 4.75
N ASP A 39 4.90 -2.45 4.22
CA ASP A 39 5.35 -3.70 3.62
C ASP A 39 4.39 -4.10 2.52
N ILE A 40 4.85 -4.98 1.66
CA ILE A 40 4.09 -5.43 0.51
C ILE A 40 4.38 -6.89 0.19
N SER A 41 3.34 -7.58 -0.26
CA SER A 41 3.43 -8.93 -0.82
C SER A 41 2.57 -9.01 -2.07
N GLN A 42 2.52 -10.17 -2.71
CA GLN A 42 1.66 -10.38 -3.87
C GLN A 42 0.17 -10.25 -3.54
N ASN A 43 -0.20 -10.39 -2.26
CA ASN A 43 -1.61 -10.36 -1.84
C ASN A 43 -2.07 -9.06 -1.25
N GLY A 44 -1.15 -8.20 -0.81
CA GLY A 44 -1.58 -6.99 -0.14
C GLY A 44 -0.45 -6.18 0.46
N ILE A 45 -0.84 -5.16 1.22
CA ILE A 45 0.10 -4.25 1.86
C ILE A 45 -0.30 -4.02 3.32
N LEU A 46 0.67 -3.55 4.11
CA LEU A 46 0.41 -2.94 5.40
C LEU A 46 0.48 -1.43 5.20
N LEU A 47 -0.60 -0.74 5.53
CA LEU A 47 -0.74 0.69 5.26
C LEU A 47 -0.83 1.45 6.58
N GLU A 48 0.00 2.47 6.74
CA GLU A 48 -0.07 3.38 7.88
C GLU A 48 -0.79 4.65 7.47
N THR A 49 -1.78 5.07 8.25
CA THR A 49 -2.58 6.25 7.96
C THR A 49 -2.73 7.11 9.22
N ALA A 50 -2.91 8.42 9.04
CA ALA A 50 -3.12 9.34 10.15
C ALA A 50 -4.46 9.10 10.83
N GLN A 51 -5.46 8.68 10.07
CA GLN A 51 -6.81 8.43 10.56
C GLN A 51 -7.24 7.01 10.20
N SER A 52 -8.16 6.47 10.99
CA SER A 52 -8.71 5.15 10.73
C SER A 52 -9.43 5.10 9.38
N ILE A 53 -9.25 4.01 8.66
CA ILE A 53 -9.98 3.79 7.41
C ILE A 53 -11.37 3.29 7.77
N GLN A 54 -12.39 4.06 7.44
CA GLN A 54 -13.77 3.73 7.80
C GLN A 54 -14.44 2.77 6.82
N SER A 55 -13.92 2.70 5.60
CA SER A 55 -14.49 1.84 4.56
C SER A 55 -13.92 0.45 4.63
N LYS A 56 -14.74 -0.55 4.32
CA LYS A 56 -14.28 -1.94 4.17
C LYS A 56 -13.51 -2.11 2.87
N TYR A 57 -13.87 -1.37 1.83
CA TYR A 57 -13.23 -1.43 0.52
C TYR A 57 -12.64 -0.07 0.18
N ILE A 58 -11.49 -0.12 -0.48
CA ILE A 58 -10.77 1.07 -0.93
C ILE A 58 -10.16 0.79 -2.30
N TYR A 59 -9.72 1.85 -2.96
CA TYR A 59 -8.80 1.74 -4.11
C TYR A 59 -7.45 2.25 -3.66
N LEU A 60 -6.40 1.50 -3.99
CA LEU A 60 -5.02 1.93 -3.79
C LEU A 60 -4.51 2.48 -5.12
N ILE A 61 -3.83 3.62 -5.06
CA ILE A 61 -3.43 4.35 -6.27
C ILE A 61 -2.03 4.91 -6.09
N PHE A 62 -1.18 4.70 -7.09
CA PHE A 62 0.13 5.37 -7.16
C PHE A 62 0.54 5.53 -8.63
N VAL A 63 1.57 6.35 -8.86
CA VAL A 63 2.13 6.55 -10.18
C VAL A 63 3.44 5.77 -10.27
N ASP A 64 3.56 4.90 -11.28
CA ASP A 64 4.75 4.07 -11.46
C ASP A 64 5.90 4.85 -12.11
N LEU A 65 7.03 4.16 -12.33
CA LEU A 65 8.23 4.79 -12.89
C LEU A 65 8.04 5.29 -14.32
N GLU A 66 7.08 4.73 -15.04
CA GLU A 66 6.80 5.11 -16.43
C GLU A 66 5.68 6.14 -16.51
N ASN A 67 5.34 6.73 -15.36
CA ASN A 67 4.29 7.74 -15.24
C ASN A 67 2.89 7.21 -15.53
N ASN A 68 2.67 5.92 -15.31
CA ASN A 68 1.36 5.30 -15.43
C ASN A 68 0.65 5.31 -14.08
N LEU A 69 -0.63 5.64 -14.10
CA LEU A 69 -1.46 5.56 -12.92
C LEU A 69 -1.79 4.10 -12.64
N MET A 70 -1.35 3.59 -11.48
CA MET A 70 -1.63 2.23 -11.04
C MET A 70 -2.76 2.28 -10.03
N ARG A 71 -3.78 1.47 -10.22
CA ARG A 71 -4.96 1.45 -9.36
C ARG A 71 -5.42 0.02 -9.15
N ILE A 72 -5.75 -0.33 -7.91
CA ILE A 72 -6.27 -1.66 -7.61
C ILE A 72 -7.34 -1.57 -6.53
N ALA A 73 -8.40 -2.35 -6.70
CA ALA A 73 -9.40 -2.52 -5.66
C ALA A 73 -8.81 -3.35 -4.52
N ALA A 74 -9.17 -3.00 -3.30
CA ALA A 74 -8.61 -3.65 -2.12
C ALA A 74 -9.62 -3.69 -0.99
N ARG A 75 -9.38 -4.60 -0.04
CA ARG A 75 -10.23 -4.80 1.13
C ARG A 75 -9.42 -4.61 2.39
N VAL A 76 -9.95 -3.86 3.33
CA VAL A 76 -9.34 -3.66 4.64
C VAL A 76 -9.67 -4.87 5.51
N ILE A 77 -8.63 -5.59 5.94
CA ILE A 77 -8.79 -6.82 6.73
C ILE A 77 -8.80 -6.52 8.22
N PHE A 78 -7.90 -5.64 8.66
CA PHE A 78 -7.86 -5.18 10.04
C PHE A 78 -7.28 -3.77 10.08
N SER A 79 -7.52 -3.09 11.20
CA SER A 79 -6.93 -1.79 11.45
C SER A 79 -6.67 -1.67 12.95
N VAL A 80 -5.45 -1.30 13.34
CA VAL A 80 -5.08 -1.14 14.74
C VAL A 80 -4.40 0.21 14.94
N LYS A 81 -4.75 0.86 16.03
CA LYS A 81 -4.13 2.11 16.43
C LYS A 81 -2.79 1.81 17.11
N ASN A 82 -1.73 2.48 16.66
CA ASN A 82 -0.42 2.30 17.27
C ASN A 82 -0.20 3.36 18.38
N LYS A 83 0.94 3.25 19.07
CA LYS A 83 1.25 4.14 20.20
C LYS A 83 1.50 5.59 19.78
N LYS A 84 1.82 5.81 18.51
CA LYS A 84 2.05 7.15 17.95
C LYS A 84 0.76 7.88 17.61
N GLY A 85 -0.38 7.20 17.71
CA GLY A 85 -1.66 7.78 17.33
C GLY A 85 -2.04 7.59 15.86
N THR A 86 -1.20 6.94 15.08
CA THR A 86 -1.55 6.55 13.71
C THR A 86 -2.16 5.15 13.69
N PHE A 87 -2.65 4.73 12.54
CA PHE A 87 -3.29 3.44 12.35
C PHE A 87 -2.52 2.60 11.36
N LYS A 88 -2.39 1.31 11.64
CA LYS A 88 -1.84 0.34 10.70
C LYS A 88 -2.94 -0.59 10.28
N SER A 89 -3.14 -0.71 8.98
CA SER A 89 -4.22 -1.51 8.41
C SER A 89 -3.64 -2.55 7.47
N GLY A 90 -4.08 -3.80 7.63
CA GLY A 90 -3.78 -4.87 6.69
C GLY A 90 -4.76 -4.81 5.54
N ILE A 91 -4.25 -4.74 4.33
CA ILE A 91 -5.03 -4.53 3.11
C ILE A 91 -4.77 -5.67 2.15
N ASN A 92 -5.82 -6.33 1.68
CA ASN A 92 -5.72 -7.36 0.65
C ASN A 92 -6.13 -6.82 -0.71
N PHE A 93 -5.34 -7.09 -1.73
CA PHE A 93 -5.70 -6.75 -3.10
C PHE A 93 -6.87 -7.62 -3.56
N GLN A 94 -7.77 -7.01 -4.33
CA GLN A 94 -8.99 -7.67 -4.80
C GLN A 94 -9.04 -7.80 -6.33
N GLY A 95 -7.94 -7.55 -7.01
CA GLY A 95 -7.84 -7.76 -8.44
C GLY A 95 -7.59 -9.23 -8.79
N SER A 96 -7.40 -9.51 -10.07
CA SER A 96 -6.95 -10.84 -10.49
C SER A 96 -5.55 -11.11 -9.97
N LYS A 97 -5.12 -12.37 -10.03
CA LYS A 97 -3.78 -12.73 -9.61
C LYS A 97 -2.72 -11.93 -10.37
N GLU A 98 -2.88 -11.78 -11.67
CA GLU A 98 -1.95 -11.02 -12.50
C GLU A 98 -1.96 -9.54 -12.15
N GLU A 99 -3.12 -8.96 -11.92
CA GLU A 99 -3.25 -7.57 -11.51
C GLU A 99 -2.59 -7.30 -10.17
N ASN A 100 -2.81 -8.18 -9.21
CA ASN A 100 -2.23 -8.07 -7.87
C ASN A 100 -0.71 -8.12 -7.93
N ILE A 101 -0.17 -9.07 -8.68
CA ILE A 101 1.28 -9.22 -8.85
C ILE A 101 1.87 -8.00 -9.55
N ARG A 102 1.23 -7.53 -10.60
CA ARG A 102 1.69 -6.35 -11.35
C ARG A 102 1.73 -5.11 -10.48
N PHE A 103 0.68 -4.90 -9.69
CA PHE A 103 0.61 -3.77 -8.76
C PHE A 103 1.74 -3.84 -7.74
N ALA A 104 1.92 -5.00 -7.11
CA ALA A 104 2.97 -5.20 -6.11
C ALA A 104 4.36 -4.97 -6.68
N LYS A 105 4.65 -5.55 -7.84
CA LYS A 105 5.96 -5.40 -8.48
C LYS A 105 6.24 -3.95 -8.86
N SER A 106 5.23 -3.25 -9.37
CA SER A 106 5.39 -1.84 -9.76
C SER A 106 5.67 -0.95 -8.55
N LEU A 107 4.99 -1.20 -7.43
CA LEU A 107 5.21 -0.43 -6.22
C LEU A 107 6.60 -0.68 -5.63
N ILE A 108 7.04 -1.94 -5.59
CA ILE A 108 8.39 -2.29 -5.14
C ILE A 108 9.44 -1.61 -6.01
N LYS A 109 9.24 -1.65 -7.32
CA LYS A 109 10.17 -1.05 -8.26
C LYS A 109 10.27 0.47 -8.06
N ALA A 110 9.12 1.12 -7.87
CA ALA A 110 9.09 2.56 -7.60
C ALA A 110 9.81 2.91 -6.30
N TYR A 111 9.62 2.11 -5.25
CA TYR A 111 10.30 2.30 -3.99
C TYR A 111 11.82 2.16 -4.12
N HIS A 112 12.29 1.09 -4.77
CA HIS A 112 13.73 0.87 -4.96
C HIS A 112 14.38 1.98 -5.80
N HIS A 113 13.68 2.47 -6.79
CA HIS A 113 14.18 3.57 -7.62
C HIS A 113 14.37 4.84 -6.76
N GLN A 114 13.41 5.17 -5.92
CA GLN A 114 13.51 6.34 -5.04
C GLN A 114 14.67 6.24 -4.07
N THR A 115 14.88 5.06 -3.48
CA THR A 115 15.93 4.87 -2.48
C THR A 115 17.32 4.79 -3.08
N SER A 116 17.45 4.48 -4.38
CA SER A 116 18.74 4.35 -5.05
C SER A 116 19.12 5.58 -5.89
N ASP A 117 18.24 6.56 -6.03
CA ASP A 117 18.50 7.76 -6.82
C ASP A 117 19.04 8.87 -5.91
N PRO A 118 20.34 9.27 -6.04
CA PRO A 118 20.91 10.33 -5.20
C PRO A 118 20.18 11.67 -5.34
N ALA A 119 19.66 11.99 -6.53
CA ALA A 119 18.95 13.24 -6.76
C ALA A 119 17.66 13.32 -5.94
N LEU A 120 16.95 12.21 -5.80
CA LEU A 120 15.75 12.15 -4.99
C LEU A 120 16.09 12.24 -3.50
N ILE A 121 17.16 11.59 -3.06
CA ILE A 121 17.61 11.66 -1.68
C ILE A 121 17.98 13.11 -1.32
N ASN A 122 18.70 13.81 -2.20
CA ASN A 122 19.08 15.19 -1.97
C ASN A 122 17.86 16.11 -1.87
N ARG A 123 16.85 15.90 -2.70
CA ARG A 123 15.62 16.67 -2.64
C ARG A 123 14.87 16.44 -1.33
N ALA A 124 14.89 15.22 -0.83
CA ALA A 124 14.21 14.87 0.40
C ALA A 124 14.88 15.48 1.62
N SER A 125 16.15 15.81 1.54
CA SER A 125 16.90 16.37 2.67
C SER A 125 16.90 17.90 2.73
N VAL A 126 16.27 18.55 1.78
CA VAL A 126 16.22 20.03 1.74
C VAL A 126 15.06 20.59 2.54
#